data_9c92a8b962f6aea01da01751bb9dcb2b
#
_entry.id   9c92a8b962f6aea01da01751bb9dcb2b
#
_cell.length_a   1.000
_cell.length_b   1.000
_cell.length_c   1.000
_cell.angle_alpha   90.00
_cell.angle_beta   90.00
_cell.angle_gamma   90.00
#
_symmetry.space_group_name_H-M   'P 1'
#
loop_
_entity.id
_entity.type
_entity.pdbx_description
1 polymer ?
#
loop_
_entity_poly.entity_id
_entity_poly.type
_entity_poly.pdbx_seq_one_letter_code
_entity_poly.pdbx_strand_id
1 'polypeptide(L)'
;VDEIFEDLTTEHPFLASIGMRTTGLRTKFLKSETSGLAVWGKIFGEIKGQLDATFSEEESIQNKLTAFVAVPKDLENFGPVWVKRFVVTQIEEAFAVALESAFIIGDGKDKPVGLTRKVGKGTNVVDGVYPEKVASGTLTFASSKVTVNELTDVYKYHSVKENGKPLNVAGEVTLLVNPTDAWDVKKQYTSLNANGVYVTALPYNLNIIESLFVPEKKAISYVAKRYDALIGGALNISTFDQTLAFEDLNLYAAKQFAYGKAKDEKAAAV
;
A
#
# COMPACT_ATOMS: atom_id res chain seq x y z
N VAL A 1 -32.31 -1.78 6.38
CA VAL A 1 -31.61 -2.04 5.10
C VAL A 1 -30.32 -1.28 5.08
N ASP A 2 -30.29 0.02 5.45
CA ASP A 2 -29.08 0.82 5.45
C ASP A 2 -28.06 0.36 6.52
N GLU A 3 -28.50 -0.10 7.68
CA GLU A 3 -27.66 -0.69 8.73
C GLU A 3 -26.84 -1.89 8.23
N ILE A 4 -27.43 -2.76 7.39
CA ILE A 4 -26.72 -3.92 6.83
C ILE A 4 -25.57 -3.50 5.91
N PHE A 5 -25.70 -2.37 5.21
CA PHE A 5 -24.63 -1.84 4.34
C PHE A 5 -23.53 -1.16 5.14
N GLU A 6 -23.84 -0.52 6.25
CA GLU A 6 -22.85 0.07 7.16
C GLU A 6 -21.97 -1.03 7.79
N ASP A 7 -22.55 -2.15 8.18
CA ASP A 7 -21.82 -3.29 8.76
C ASP A 7 -20.92 -4.01 7.73
N LEU A 8 -21.23 -3.86 6.42
CA LEU A 8 -20.47 -4.53 5.34
C LEU A 8 -19.28 -3.71 4.82
N THR A 9 -19.23 -2.41 5.10
CA THR A 9 -18.19 -1.54 4.57
C THR A 9 -17.24 -1.12 5.68
N THR A 10 -15.96 -1.42 5.49
CA THR A 10 -14.87 -0.98 6.35
C THR A 10 -14.09 0.16 5.65
N GLU A 11 -13.61 1.12 6.38
CA GLU A 11 -12.73 2.13 5.81
C GLU A 11 -11.34 1.53 5.53
N HIS A 12 -10.84 1.75 4.32
CA HIS A 12 -9.50 1.31 3.88
C HIS A 12 -8.58 2.52 3.58
N PRO A 13 -8.19 3.31 4.60
CA PRO A 13 -7.42 4.54 4.39
C PRO A 13 -6.04 4.25 3.80
N PHE A 14 -5.49 3.07 4.04
CA PHE A 14 -4.23 2.64 3.44
C PHE A 14 -4.30 2.57 1.91
N LEU A 15 -5.37 1.99 1.35
CA LEU A 15 -5.52 1.89 -0.10
C LEU A 15 -5.58 3.26 -0.79
N ALA A 16 -6.21 4.25 -0.14
CA ALA A 16 -6.22 5.62 -0.61
C ALA A 16 -4.82 6.25 -0.57
N SER A 17 -4.05 5.98 0.48
CA SER A 17 -2.72 6.56 0.71
C SER A 17 -1.63 6.00 -0.20
N ILE A 18 -1.71 4.71 -0.57
CA ILE A 18 -0.68 4.06 -1.39
C ILE A 18 -0.70 4.55 -2.85
N GLY A 19 -1.76 5.23 -3.27
CA GLY A 19 -1.85 5.85 -4.59
C GLY A 19 -1.97 4.82 -5.72
N MET A 20 -2.95 3.93 -5.64
CA MET A 20 -3.20 2.92 -6.67
C MET A 20 -3.42 3.56 -8.06
N ARG A 21 -2.78 2.98 -9.07
CA ARG A 21 -2.88 3.43 -10.46
C ARG A 21 -3.49 2.33 -11.33
N THR A 22 -4.44 2.69 -12.18
CA THR A 22 -5.03 1.77 -13.17
C THR A 22 -4.10 1.65 -14.36
N THR A 23 -3.77 0.42 -14.75
CA THR A 23 -2.90 0.11 -15.90
C THR A 23 -3.43 -1.08 -16.70
N GLY A 24 -2.81 -1.37 -17.85
CA GLY A 24 -3.05 -2.62 -18.57
C GLY A 24 -2.52 -3.85 -17.81
N LEU A 25 -2.90 -5.03 -18.27
CA LEU A 25 -2.54 -6.32 -17.63
C LEU A 25 -1.02 -6.59 -17.59
N ARG A 26 -0.28 -6.01 -18.50
CA ARG A 26 1.18 -6.04 -18.55
C ARG A 26 1.71 -4.63 -18.63
N THR A 27 2.58 -4.26 -17.73
CA THR A 27 3.23 -2.95 -17.73
C THR A 27 4.74 -3.16 -17.68
N LYS A 28 5.44 -2.58 -18.65
CA LYS A 28 6.90 -2.52 -18.62
C LYS A 28 7.34 -1.23 -17.96
N PHE A 29 8.16 -1.34 -16.94
CA PHE A 29 8.82 -0.22 -16.31
C PHE A 29 10.21 -0.07 -16.90
N LEU A 30 10.46 1.10 -17.48
CA LEU A 30 11.80 1.50 -17.86
C LEU A 30 12.42 2.25 -16.66
N LYS A 31 13.32 1.59 -15.96
CA LYS A 31 14.12 2.23 -14.91
C LYS A 31 15.36 2.83 -15.55
N SER A 32 15.62 4.10 -15.32
CA SER A 32 16.87 4.73 -15.72
C SER A 32 17.66 5.17 -14.48
N GLU A 33 18.92 4.78 -14.43
CA GLU A 33 19.87 5.31 -13.48
C GLU A 33 20.78 6.27 -14.26
N THR A 34 20.69 7.57 -13.94
CA THR A 34 21.55 8.58 -14.53
C THR A 34 22.74 8.79 -13.62
N SER A 35 23.95 8.68 -14.16
CA SER A 35 25.21 9.03 -13.51
C SER A 35 25.84 10.23 -14.19
N GLY A 36 26.64 10.97 -13.44
CA GLY A 36 27.29 12.19 -13.91
C GLY A 36 26.62 13.46 -13.42
N LEU A 37 27.37 14.55 -13.46
CA LEU A 37 26.94 15.87 -13.04
C LEU A 37 27.27 16.89 -14.15
N ALA A 38 26.41 17.91 -14.28
CA ALA A 38 26.75 19.08 -15.06
C ALA A 38 27.95 19.80 -14.41
N VAL A 39 28.92 20.22 -15.21
CA VAL A 39 30.13 20.83 -14.74
C VAL A 39 30.14 22.33 -15.10
N TRP A 40 30.40 23.17 -14.10
CA TRP A 40 30.60 24.61 -14.31
C TRP A 40 31.92 24.85 -15.04
N GLY A 41 31.88 25.63 -16.10
CA GLY A 41 33.05 26.00 -16.89
C GLY A 41 33.12 27.49 -17.16
N LYS A 42 34.26 27.96 -17.70
CA LYS A 42 34.43 29.35 -18.18
C LYS A 42 33.55 29.55 -19.42
N ILE A 43 33.11 30.81 -19.65
CA ILE A 43 32.22 31.20 -20.76
C ILE A 43 32.76 30.76 -22.13
N PHE A 44 34.07 30.75 -22.33
CA PHE A 44 34.76 30.35 -23.57
C PHE A 44 35.56 29.04 -23.39
N GLY A 45 35.15 28.17 -22.44
CA GLY A 45 35.81 26.88 -22.21
C GLY A 45 35.15 25.74 -22.97
N GLU A 46 35.80 24.57 -22.98
CA GLU A 46 35.26 23.33 -23.53
C GLU A 46 34.00 22.91 -22.77
N ILE A 47 33.05 22.32 -23.50
CA ILE A 47 31.87 21.69 -22.89
C ILE A 47 32.33 20.44 -22.14
N LYS A 48 32.12 20.42 -20.83
CA LYS A 48 32.45 19.31 -19.93
C LYS A 48 31.18 18.83 -19.22
N GLY A 49 31.14 17.58 -18.89
CA GLY A 49 30.02 16.98 -18.17
C GLY A 49 29.25 16.03 -19.07
N GLN A 50 29.67 14.77 -19.08
CA GLN A 50 28.95 13.67 -19.71
C GLN A 50 27.94 13.11 -18.71
N LEU A 51 26.72 12.94 -19.17
CA LEU A 51 25.68 12.23 -18.43
C LEU A 51 25.54 10.85 -19.03
N ASP A 52 25.76 9.83 -18.23
CA ASP A 52 25.51 8.44 -18.60
C ASP A 52 24.19 7.99 -18.01
N ALA A 53 23.36 7.34 -18.82
CA ALA A 53 22.10 6.76 -18.39
C ALA A 53 22.11 5.25 -18.68
N THR A 54 21.92 4.47 -17.64
CA THR A 54 21.71 3.03 -17.76
C THR A 54 20.22 2.74 -17.67
N PHE A 55 19.70 2.04 -18.67
CA PHE A 55 18.28 1.64 -18.69
C PHE A 55 18.16 0.17 -18.33
N SER A 56 17.24 -0.13 -17.44
CA SER A 56 16.84 -1.50 -17.13
C SER A 56 15.33 -1.65 -17.33
N GLU A 57 14.91 -2.77 -17.93
CA GLU A 57 13.51 -3.11 -18.07
C GLU A 57 13.09 -4.02 -16.90
N GLU A 58 11.98 -3.70 -16.27
CA GLU A 58 11.31 -4.58 -15.32
C GLU A 58 9.88 -4.79 -15.79
N GLU A 59 9.51 -6.04 -16.05
CA GLU A 59 8.16 -6.40 -16.46
C GLU A 59 7.33 -6.74 -15.23
N SER A 60 6.17 -6.11 -15.09
CA SER A 60 5.20 -6.44 -14.05
C SER A 60 4.09 -7.31 -14.63
N ILE A 61 3.97 -8.53 -14.14
CA ILE A 61 2.84 -9.40 -14.41
C ILE A 61 1.86 -9.24 -13.26
N GLN A 62 0.63 -8.84 -13.59
CA GLN A 62 -0.41 -8.68 -12.58
C GLN A 62 -0.97 -10.02 -12.16
N ASN A 63 -1.20 -10.18 -10.87
CA ASN A 63 -1.85 -11.35 -10.28
C ASN A 63 -3.35 -11.20 -10.33
N LYS A 64 -4.06 -12.32 -10.47
CA LYS A 64 -5.52 -12.35 -10.59
C LYS A 64 -6.16 -12.54 -9.21
N LEU A 65 -7.01 -11.61 -8.82
CA LEU A 65 -7.89 -11.70 -7.67
C LEU A 65 -9.30 -12.08 -8.14
N THR A 66 -9.94 -13.03 -7.48
CA THR A 66 -11.29 -13.50 -7.80
C THR A 66 -12.13 -13.68 -6.56
N ALA A 67 -13.40 -13.33 -6.66
CA ALA A 67 -14.40 -13.64 -5.65
C ALA A 67 -15.72 -14.02 -6.32
N PHE A 68 -16.55 -14.78 -5.63
CA PHE A 68 -17.91 -15.10 -6.08
C PHE A 68 -18.88 -15.11 -4.91
N VAL A 69 -20.13 -14.79 -5.21
CA VAL A 69 -21.27 -14.86 -4.27
C VAL A 69 -22.39 -15.64 -4.94
N ALA A 70 -22.93 -16.62 -4.24
CA ALA A 70 -24.10 -17.36 -4.68
C ALA A 70 -25.35 -16.83 -3.93
N VAL A 71 -26.37 -16.46 -4.66
CA VAL A 71 -27.60 -15.86 -4.12
C VAL A 71 -28.81 -16.71 -4.54
N PRO A 72 -29.70 -17.11 -3.62
CA PRO A 72 -30.94 -17.80 -3.95
C PRO A 72 -31.81 -16.99 -4.91
N LYS A 73 -32.32 -17.61 -5.97
CA LYS A 73 -33.22 -16.96 -6.95
C LYS A 73 -34.47 -16.39 -6.31
N ASP A 74 -35.00 -17.09 -5.31
CA ASP A 74 -36.16 -16.60 -4.57
C ASP A 74 -35.94 -15.27 -3.89
N LEU A 75 -34.71 -14.98 -3.45
CA LEU A 75 -34.34 -13.69 -2.82
C LEU A 75 -34.45 -12.54 -3.81
N GLU A 76 -34.13 -12.76 -5.07
CA GLU A 76 -34.24 -11.75 -6.12
C GLU A 76 -35.70 -11.33 -6.37
N ASN A 77 -36.67 -12.21 -6.15
CA ASN A 77 -38.09 -11.89 -6.28
C ASN A 77 -38.60 -10.91 -5.22
N PHE A 78 -37.93 -10.81 -4.06
CA PHE A 78 -38.28 -9.88 -2.97
C PHE A 78 -37.72 -8.46 -3.18
N GLY A 79 -36.62 -8.30 -3.96
CA GLY A 79 -36.03 -7.00 -4.20
C GLY A 79 -34.76 -7.06 -5.07
N PRO A 80 -34.91 -7.21 -6.40
CA PRO A 80 -33.78 -7.46 -7.30
C PRO A 80 -32.72 -6.32 -7.27
N VAL A 81 -33.14 -5.07 -7.08
CA VAL A 81 -32.23 -3.93 -6.98
C VAL A 81 -31.41 -3.97 -5.68
N TRP A 82 -32.06 -4.32 -4.57
CA TRP A 82 -31.41 -4.45 -3.27
C TRP A 82 -30.40 -5.58 -3.27
N VAL A 83 -30.76 -6.74 -3.78
CA VAL A 83 -29.87 -7.92 -3.86
C VAL A 83 -28.63 -7.61 -4.69
N LYS A 84 -28.81 -6.98 -5.86
CA LYS A 84 -27.69 -6.57 -6.69
C LYS A 84 -26.75 -5.60 -5.96
N ARG A 85 -27.31 -4.60 -5.29
CA ARG A 85 -26.51 -3.65 -4.49
C ARG A 85 -25.74 -4.36 -3.39
N PHE A 86 -26.38 -5.25 -2.65
CA PHE A 86 -25.76 -6.05 -1.59
C PHE A 86 -24.57 -6.87 -2.12
N VAL A 87 -24.77 -7.61 -3.23
CA VAL A 87 -23.72 -8.43 -3.85
C VAL A 87 -22.54 -7.57 -4.29
N VAL A 88 -22.79 -6.44 -4.94
CA VAL A 88 -21.75 -5.52 -5.39
C VAL A 88 -20.94 -5.01 -4.21
N THR A 89 -21.59 -4.49 -3.17
CA THR A 89 -20.93 -3.96 -1.98
C THR A 89 -20.10 -5.05 -1.27
N GLN A 90 -20.62 -6.26 -1.15
CA GLN A 90 -19.91 -7.39 -0.53
C GLN A 90 -18.67 -7.79 -1.31
N ILE A 91 -18.75 -7.79 -2.65
CA ILE A 91 -17.62 -8.10 -3.51
C ILE A 91 -16.56 -6.99 -3.43
N GLU A 92 -16.97 -5.72 -3.51
CA GLU A 92 -16.07 -4.57 -3.42
C GLU A 92 -15.30 -4.57 -2.10
N GLU A 93 -15.97 -4.82 -0.97
CA GLU A 93 -15.33 -4.94 0.34
C GLU A 93 -14.35 -6.10 0.40
N ALA A 94 -14.74 -7.28 -0.09
CA ALA A 94 -13.84 -8.44 -0.12
C ALA A 94 -12.58 -8.18 -0.96
N PHE A 95 -12.70 -7.45 -2.06
CA PHE A 95 -11.56 -7.05 -2.88
C PHE A 95 -10.68 -6.02 -2.19
N ALA A 96 -11.27 -5.02 -1.52
CA ALA A 96 -10.53 -4.01 -0.77
C ALA A 96 -9.71 -4.65 0.35
N VAL A 97 -10.31 -5.53 1.14
CA VAL A 97 -9.65 -6.32 2.20
C VAL A 97 -8.49 -7.15 1.64
N ALA A 98 -8.71 -7.86 0.54
CA ALA A 98 -7.67 -8.70 -0.07
C ALA A 98 -6.51 -7.87 -0.65
N LEU A 99 -6.79 -6.73 -1.29
CA LEU A 99 -5.77 -5.83 -1.82
C LEU A 99 -4.96 -5.18 -0.71
N GLU A 100 -5.62 -4.70 0.34
CA GLU A 100 -4.95 -4.10 1.50
C GLU A 100 -4.01 -5.11 2.16
N SER A 101 -4.50 -6.31 2.47
CA SER A 101 -3.69 -7.40 3.02
C SER A 101 -2.49 -7.72 2.12
N ALA A 102 -2.70 -7.84 0.80
CA ALA A 102 -1.63 -8.19 -0.13
C ALA A 102 -0.57 -7.08 -0.24
N PHE A 103 -0.94 -5.81 -0.27
CA PHE A 103 0.01 -4.70 -0.32
C PHE A 103 0.79 -4.51 0.99
N ILE A 104 0.27 -4.95 2.13
CA ILE A 104 0.97 -4.87 3.41
C ILE A 104 1.86 -6.10 3.64
N ILE A 105 1.31 -7.31 3.58
CA ILE A 105 1.98 -8.56 4.00
C ILE A 105 2.17 -9.60 2.89
N GLY A 106 1.70 -9.33 1.67
CA GLY A 106 1.80 -10.28 0.56
C GLY A 106 3.22 -10.76 0.32
N ASP A 107 3.39 -12.05 0.03
CA ASP A 107 4.70 -12.67 -0.15
C ASP A 107 5.23 -12.63 -1.60
N GLY A 108 4.41 -12.22 -2.57
CA GLY A 108 4.77 -12.13 -3.98
C GLY A 108 4.42 -13.36 -4.81
N LYS A 109 4.05 -14.49 -4.18
CA LYS A 109 3.62 -15.69 -4.91
C LYS A 109 2.14 -15.60 -5.20
N ASP A 110 1.80 -15.48 -6.48
CA ASP A 110 0.43 -15.34 -6.98
C ASP A 110 -0.35 -14.16 -6.36
N LYS A 111 0.35 -13.20 -5.78
CA LYS A 111 -0.17 -11.97 -5.16
C LYS A 111 0.89 -10.87 -5.11
N PRO A 112 0.51 -9.60 -4.89
CA PRO A 112 1.45 -8.50 -4.76
C PRO A 112 2.53 -8.75 -3.69
N VAL A 113 3.69 -8.11 -3.88
CA VAL A 113 4.77 -8.09 -2.89
C VAL A 113 4.50 -6.98 -1.89
N GLY A 114 4.23 -7.34 -0.65
CA GLY A 114 3.86 -6.41 0.41
C GLY A 114 5.03 -5.54 0.92
N LEU A 115 4.67 -4.48 1.63
CA LEU A 115 5.62 -3.54 2.26
C LEU A 115 6.57 -4.23 3.26
N THR A 116 6.12 -5.32 3.87
CA THR A 116 6.91 -6.11 4.84
C THR A 116 7.96 -7.01 4.20
N ARG A 117 8.06 -7.04 2.87
CA ARG A 117 8.96 -7.95 2.15
C ARG A 117 10.25 -7.26 1.69
N LYS A 118 11.37 -8.01 1.72
CA LYS A 118 12.65 -7.57 1.18
C LYS A 118 12.59 -7.57 -0.35
N VAL A 119 13.00 -6.47 -0.96
CA VAL A 119 13.01 -6.29 -2.42
C VAL A 119 14.36 -5.78 -2.95
N GLY A 120 15.33 -5.58 -2.05
CA GLY A 120 16.66 -5.05 -2.36
C GLY A 120 17.47 -5.93 -3.32
N LYS A 121 18.54 -5.35 -3.87
CA LYS A 121 19.49 -6.08 -4.73
C LYS A 121 20.07 -7.29 -3.99
N GLY A 122 20.02 -8.45 -4.61
CA GLY A 122 20.53 -9.70 -4.01
C GLY A 122 19.54 -10.39 -3.05
N THR A 123 18.30 -9.95 -2.97
CA THR A 123 17.27 -10.67 -2.23
C THR A 123 17.06 -12.05 -2.82
N ASN A 124 17.19 -13.09 -2.00
CA ASN A 124 16.95 -14.47 -2.42
C ASN A 124 15.42 -14.74 -2.44
N VAL A 125 14.85 -14.82 -3.62
CA VAL A 125 13.43 -15.15 -3.83
C VAL A 125 13.36 -16.66 -4.14
N VAL A 126 12.60 -17.40 -3.33
CA VAL A 126 12.42 -18.85 -3.49
C VAL A 126 10.99 -19.13 -3.92
N ASP A 127 10.80 -19.79 -5.04
CA ASP A 127 9.48 -20.12 -5.61
C ASP A 127 8.52 -18.92 -5.72
N GLY A 128 9.04 -17.71 -6.01
CA GLY A 128 8.27 -16.49 -6.09
C GLY A 128 7.99 -15.82 -4.74
N VAL A 129 8.40 -16.42 -3.62
CA VAL A 129 8.21 -15.90 -2.27
C VAL A 129 9.37 -14.99 -1.87
N TYR A 130 9.05 -13.75 -1.55
CA TYR A 130 9.99 -12.75 -1.02
C TYR A 130 10.13 -12.91 0.50
N PRO A 131 11.37 -12.92 1.03
CA PRO A 131 11.59 -13.04 2.48
C PRO A 131 11.07 -11.81 3.22
N GLU A 132 10.72 -11.99 4.48
CA GLU A 132 10.28 -10.89 5.35
C GLU A 132 11.43 -9.94 5.70
N LYS A 133 11.09 -8.67 5.88
CA LYS A 133 12.01 -7.68 6.44
C LYS A 133 12.25 -7.98 7.91
N VAL A 134 13.47 -7.77 8.34
CA VAL A 134 13.80 -7.73 9.78
C VAL A 134 13.47 -6.34 10.28
N ALA A 135 12.98 -6.23 11.50
CA ALA A 135 12.72 -4.94 12.14
C ALA A 135 13.99 -4.06 12.08
N SER A 136 13.83 -2.85 11.57
CA SER A 136 14.93 -1.89 11.41
C SER A 136 15.19 -1.04 12.64
N GLY A 137 14.24 -1.00 13.58
CA GLY A 137 14.30 -0.24 14.80
C GLY A 137 13.12 -0.53 15.72
N THR A 138 13.02 0.21 16.81
CA THR A 138 11.91 0.14 17.76
C THR A 138 11.38 1.54 17.99
N LEU A 139 10.08 1.72 17.87
CA LEU A 139 9.37 2.94 18.23
C LEU A 139 8.71 2.73 19.59
N THR A 140 9.18 3.41 20.61
CA THR A 140 8.67 3.26 21.98
C THR A 140 7.63 4.30 22.35
N PHE A 141 7.68 5.48 21.70
CA PHE A 141 6.86 6.64 22.03
C PHE A 141 6.86 6.98 23.55
N ALA A 142 7.95 6.67 24.24
CA ALA A 142 8.04 6.75 25.71
C ALA A 142 7.99 8.18 26.23
N SER A 143 8.51 9.15 25.49
CA SER A 143 8.46 10.58 25.82
C SER A 143 8.62 11.42 24.56
N SER A 144 8.22 12.69 24.60
CA SER A 144 8.34 13.60 23.45
C SER A 144 9.76 13.65 22.87
N LYS A 145 10.78 13.70 23.71
CA LYS A 145 12.18 13.75 23.26
C LYS A 145 12.64 12.43 22.62
N VAL A 146 12.27 11.30 23.20
CA VAL A 146 12.59 9.97 22.68
C VAL A 146 11.92 9.78 21.33
N THR A 147 10.64 10.09 21.22
CA THR A 147 9.89 9.94 19.97
C THR A 147 10.42 10.82 18.85
N VAL A 148 10.83 12.07 19.14
CA VAL A 148 11.47 12.92 18.11
C VAL A 148 12.74 12.26 17.57
N ASN A 149 13.56 11.65 18.43
CA ASN A 149 14.75 10.93 17.99
C ASN A 149 14.39 9.68 17.16
N GLU A 150 13.47 8.85 17.65
CA GLU A 150 12.99 7.65 16.96
C GLU A 150 12.43 8.00 15.56
N LEU A 151 11.58 9.02 15.46
CA LEU A 151 11.03 9.46 14.18
C LEU A 151 12.10 10.09 13.29
N THR A 152 13.08 10.79 13.85
CA THR A 152 14.22 11.29 13.09
C THR A 152 14.97 10.15 12.40
N ASP A 153 15.17 9.04 13.08
CA ASP A 153 15.85 7.87 12.49
C ASP A 153 15.01 7.22 11.39
N VAL A 154 13.69 7.17 11.53
CA VAL A 154 12.77 6.74 10.47
C VAL A 154 12.92 7.64 9.24
N TYR A 155 12.89 8.97 9.40
CA TYR A 155 13.06 9.91 8.28
C TYR A 155 14.44 9.78 7.63
N LYS A 156 15.51 9.61 8.41
CA LYS A 156 16.87 9.36 7.89
C LYS A 156 16.94 8.07 7.08
N TYR A 157 16.29 7.01 7.55
CA TYR A 157 16.23 5.74 6.81
C TYR A 157 15.65 5.92 5.41
N HIS A 158 14.52 6.65 5.30
CA HIS A 158 13.86 6.92 4.03
C HIS A 158 14.53 8.00 3.18
N SER A 159 15.36 8.86 3.78
CA SER A 159 16.07 9.96 3.07
C SER A 159 17.19 9.48 2.17
N VAL A 160 17.48 8.21 2.13
CA VAL A 160 18.53 7.63 1.29
C VAL A 160 17.95 6.46 0.51
N LYS A 161 18.22 6.40 -0.79
CA LYS A 161 17.90 5.22 -1.63
C LYS A 161 18.86 4.08 -1.33
N GLU A 162 18.53 2.86 -1.76
CA GLU A 162 19.41 1.69 -1.65
C GLU A 162 20.79 1.91 -2.28
N ASN A 163 20.86 2.68 -3.36
CA ASN A 163 22.11 3.05 -4.03
C ASN A 163 22.91 4.18 -3.35
N GLY A 164 22.50 4.62 -2.15
CA GLY A 164 23.15 5.65 -1.37
C GLY A 164 22.83 7.10 -1.80
N LYS A 165 22.04 7.32 -2.87
CA LYS A 165 21.65 8.66 -3.29
C LYS A 165 20.67 9.31 -2.29
N PRO A 166 20.88 10.56 -1.85
CA PRO A 166 19.96 11.24 -0.97
C PRO A 166 18.62 11.54 -1.66
N LEU A 167 17.56 11.57 -0.87
CA LEU A 167 16.20 11.85 -1.32
C LEU A 167 15.49 12.74 -0.30
N ASN A 168 14.77 13.75 -0.77
CA ASN A 168 13.89 14.52 0.10
C ASN A 168 12.58 13.74 0.34
N VAL A 169 12.27 13.49 1.60
CA VAL A 169 11.07 12.76 2.03
C VAL A 169 10.21 13.57 3.01
N ALA A 170 10.43 14.88 3.09
CA ALA A 170 9.67 15.75 3.98
C ALA A 170 8.17 15.68 3.65
N GLY A 171 7.35 15.31 4.64
CA GLY A 171 5.90 15.17 4.49
C GLY A 171 5.43 13.97 3.64
N GLU A 172 6.35 13.07 3.25
CA GLU A 172 6.02 11.90 2.40
C GLU A 172 6.06 10.57 3.15
N VAL A 173 6.61 10.58 4.36
CA VAL A 173 6.67 9.37 5.19
C VAL A 173 5.34 9.17 5.88
N THR A 174 4.80 7.97 5.77
CA THR A 174 3.58 7.54 6.45
C THR A 174 3.90 6.38 7.38
N LEU A 175 3.32 6.41 8.57
CA LEU A 175 3.40 5.33 9.54
C LEU A 175 2.09 4.54 9.55
N LEU A 176 2.17 3.27 9.26
CA LEU A 176 1.05 2.33 9.28
C LEU A 176 1.12 1.52 10.57
N VAL A 177 0.04 1.53 11.34
CA VAL A 177 -0.05 0.90 12.65
C VAL A 177 -1.37 0.15 12.82
N ASN A 178 -1.41 -0.75 13.81
CA ASN A 178 -2.68 -1.33 14.23
C ASN A 178 -3.58 -0.26 14.87
N PRO A 179 -4.90 -0.28 14.69
CA PRO A 179 -5.82 0.68 15.29
C PRO A 179 -5.70 0.81 16.81
N THR A 180 -5.41 -0.28 17.52
CA THR A 180 -5.15 -0.25 18.98
C THR A 180 -3.91 0.55 19.33
N ASP A 181 -2.81 0.33 18.59
CA ASP A 181 -1.54 1.01 18.83
C ASP A 181 -1.58 2.49 18.42
N ALA A 182 -2.43 2.86 17.47
CA ALA A 182 -2.60 4.25 17.03
C ALA A 182 -3.00 5.19 18.18
N TRP A 183 -3.80 4.73 19.13
CA TRP A 183 -4.19 5.52 20.30
C TRP A 183 -3.03 5.74 21.26
N ASP A 184 -2.16 4.74 21.43
CA ASP A 184 -0.95 4.89 22.26
C ASP A 184 0.00 5.93 21.66
N VAL A 185 0.13 5.97 20.35
CA VAL A 185 0.91 7.00 19.65
C VAL A 185 0.28 8.37 19.81
N LYS A 186 -1.01 8.52 19.51
CA LYS A 186 -1.74 9.79 19.60
C LYS A 186 -1.74 10.38 21.01
N LYS A 187 -1.82 9.55 22.04
CA LYS A 187 -1.83 9.94 23.44
C LYS A 187 -0.62 10.81 23.84
N GLN A 188 0.57 10.50 23.34
CA GLN A 188 1.80 11.23 23.67
C GLN A 188 1.82 12.66 23.10
N TYR A 189 1.02 12.92 22.08
CA TYR A 189 1.00 14.19 21.34
C TYR A 189 -0.31 14.96 21.51
N THR A 190 -1.22 14.47 22.36
CA THR A 190 -2.43 15.19 22.70
C THR A 190 -2.17 16.06 23.92
N SER A 191 -2.23 17.36 23.73
CA SER A 191 -2.02 18.36 24.76
C SER A 191 -3.11 19.42 24.76
N LEU A 192 -3.36 20.01 25.92
CA LEU A 192 -4.28 21.14 26.05
C LEU A 192 -3.56 22.42 25.60
N ASN A 193 -4.10 23.11 24.62
CA ASN A 193 -3.54 24.39 24.18
C ASN A 193 -3.98 25.55 25.10
N ALA A 194 -3.41 26.72 24.87
CA ALA A 194 -3.72 27.94 25.69
C ALA A 194 -5.20 28.37 25.64
N ASN A 195 -5.96 27.92 24.65
CA ASN A 195 -7.39 28.21 24.49
C ASN A 195 -8.29 27.16 25.15
N GLY A 196 -7.73 26.20 25.88
CA GLY A 196 -8.49 25.12 26.54
C GLY A 196 -8.98 24.02 25.59
N VAL A 197 -8.41 23.88 24.39
CA VAL A 197 -8.76 22.86 23.41
C VAL A 197 -7.65 21.80 23.36
N TYR A 198 -8.04 20.53 23.37
CA TYR A 198 -7.10 19.43 23.12
C TYR A 198 -6.67 19.39 21.65
N VAL A 199 -5.37 19.36 21.42
CA VAL A 199 -4.77 19.29 20.08
C VAL A 199 -3.80 18.12 20.05
N THR A 200 -3.88 17.33 19.00
CA THR A 200 -2.92 16.25 18.71
C THR A 200 -2.02 16.70 17.57
N ALA A 201 -0.72 16.91 17.85
CA ALA A 201 0.27 17.33 16.86
C ALA A 201 1.49 16.41 16.92
N LEU A 202 1.73 15.68 15.85
CA LEU A 202 2.86 14.76 15.74
C LEU A 202 4.10 15.49 15.18
N PRO A 203 5.32 15.11 15.63
CA PRO A 203 6.54 15.63 15.07
C PRO A 203 6.59 15.42 13.55
N TYR A 204 7.16 16.40 12.83
CA TYR A 204 7.35 16.37 11.38
C TYR A 204 6.04 16.25 10.56
N ASN A 205 4.88 16.52 11.16
CA ASN A 205 3.57 16.30 10.54
C ASN A 205 3.43 14.86 10.00
N LEU A 206 3.92 13.90 10.78
CA LEU A 206 3.86 12.48 10.42
C LEU A 206 2.41 12.07 10.20
N ASN A 207 2.14 11.47 9.05
CA ASN A 207 0.84 10.89 8.76
C ASN A 207 0.78 9.47 9.36
N ILE A 208 -0.25 9.22 10.18
CA ILE A 208 -0.52 7.88 10.74
C ILE A 208 -1.75 7.34 10.04
N ILE A 209 -1.63 6.11 9.56
CA ILE A 209 -2.72 5.35 8.96
C ILE A 209 -2.90 4.07 9.75
N GLU A 210 -4.15 3.72 9.97
CA GLU A 210 -4.55 2.53 10.71
C GLU A 210 -4.90 1.41 9.75
N SER A 211 -4.46 0.18 10.05
CA SER A 211 -4.82 -1.01 9.30
C SER A 211 -4.88 -2.23 10.20
N LEU A 212 -5.92 -3.05 10.00
CA LEU A 212 -6.12 -4.31 10.73
C LEU A 212 -5.08 -5.38 10.35
N PHE A 213 -4.40 -5.21 9.20
CA PHE A 213 -3.39 -6.16 8.72
C PHE A 213 -1.99 -5.93 9.28
N VAL A 214 -1.81 -4.89 10.08
CA VAL A 214 -0.59 -4.68 10.86
C VAL A 214 -0.75 -5.37 12.21
N PRO A 215 0.13 -6.33 12.58
CA PRO A 215 0.07 -6.96 13.88
C PRO A 215 0.26 -5.94 15.01
N GLU A 216 -0.37 -6.18 16.16
CA GLU A 216 -0.17 -5.37 17.36
C GLU A 216 1.32 -5.27 17.72
N LYS A 217 1.72 -4.10 18.24
CA LYS A 217 3.10 -3.77 18.60
C LYS A 217 4.09 -3.82 17.43
N LYS A 218 3.58 -3.72 16.21
CA LYS A 218 4.37 -3.50 14.99
C LYS A 218 3.95 -2.23 14.30
N ALA A 219 4.91 -1.57 13.66
CA ALA A 219 4.66 -0.41 12.83
C ALA A 219 5.40 -0.56 11.50
N ILE A 220 4.81 -0.07 10.43
CA ILE A 220 5.42 -0.06 9.10
C ILE A 220 5.51 1.38 8.65
N SER A 221 6.72 1.89 8.45
CA SER A 221 6.92 3.18 7.82
C SER A 221 7.14 3.01 6.32
N TYR A 222 6.51 3.85 5.51
CA TYR A 222 6.65 3.76 4.06
C TYR A 222 6.53 5.12 3.37
N VAL A 223 7.02 5.17 2.14
CA VAL A 223 6.88 6.31 1.23
C VAL A 223 6.08 5.84 0.01
N ALA A 224 4.83 6.29 -0.12
CA ALA A 224 3.89 5.81 -1.14
C ALA A 224 4.43 5.94 -2.58
N LYS A 225 5.13 7.02 -2.91
CA LYS A 225 5.75 7.25 -4.23
C LYS A 225 6.83 6.21 -4.60
N ARG A 226 7.35 5.49 -3.62
CA ARG A 226 8.37 4.43 -3.79
C ARG A 226 7.78 3.03 -3.79
N TYR A 227 6.47 2.91 -3.86
CA TYR A 227 5.76 1.65 -4.03
C TYR A 227 4.90 1.71 -5.29
N ASP A 228 4.99 0.71 -6.14
CA ASP A 228 4.16 0.59 -7.34
C ASP A 228 2.94 -0.26 -7.01
N ALA A 229 1.80 0.40 -6.80
CA ALA A 229 0.50 -0.23 -6.63
C ALA A 229 -0.30 -0.07 -7.93
N LEU A 230 -0.51 -1.17 -8.65
CA LEU A 230 -1.20 -1.16 -9.93
C LEU A 230 -2.42 -2.06 -9.90
N ILE A 231 -3.51 -1.60 -10.53
CA ILE A 231 -4.75 -2.34 -10.73
C ILE A 231 -5.01 -2.46 -12.22
N GLY A 232 -5.29 -3.66 -12.68
CA GLY A 232 -5.61 -3.96 -14.07
C GLY A 232 -7.09 -3.82 -14.38
N GLY A 233 -7.48 -2.63 -14.85
CA GLY A 233 -8.85 -2.34 -15.25
C GLY A 233 -9.83 -2.15 -14.07
N ALA A 234 -11.11 -1.97 -14.44
CA ALA A 234 -12.19 -1.88 -13.46
C ALA A 234 -12.59 -3.27 -12.94
N LEU A 235 -13.19 -3.30 -11.77
CA LEU A 235 -13.83 -4.50 -11.24
C LEU A 235 -14.96 -4.94 -12.20
N ASN A 236 -14.87 -6.17 -12.70
CA ASN A 236 -15.86 -6.72 -13.60
C ASN A 236 -16.62 -7.85 -12.89
N ILE A 237 -17.92 -7.64 -12.68
CA ILE A 237 -18.82 -8.62 -12.06
C ILE A 237 -19.68 -9.24 -13.16
N SER A 238 -19.65 -10.56 -13.26
CA SER A 238 -20.42 -11.34 -14.22
C SER A 238 -21.45 -12.19 -13.47
N THR A 239 -22.66 -12.26 -14.00
CA THR A 239 -23.75 -13.08 -13.45
C THR A 239 -23.89 -14.36 -14.26
N PHE A 240 -24.02 -15.49 -13.58
CA PHE A 240 -24.22 -16.82 -14.15
C PHE A 240 -25.46 -17.47 -13.51
N ASP A 241 -26.50 -17.58 -14.31
CA ASP A 241 -27.83 -18.09 -13.88
C ASP A 241 -28.00 -19.60 -14.05
N GLN A 242 -27.12 -20.24 -14.82
CA GLN A 242 -27.21 -21.66 -15.17
C GLN A 242 -26.20 -22.54 -14.43
N THR A 243 -25.14 -21.97 -13.88
CA THR A 243 -24.05 -22.75 -13.27
C THR A 243 -24.49 -23.53 -12.04
N LEU A 244 -25.39 -22.98 -11.24
CA LEU A 244 -25.97 -23.56 -10.03
C LEU A 244 -27.50 -23.71 -10.17
N ALA A 245 -27.95 -24.13 -11.35
CA ALA A 245 -29.39 -24.21 -11.66
C ALA A 245 -30.13 -25.24 -10.83
N PHE A 246 -29.48 -26.35 -10.47
CA PHE A 246 -30.09 -27.42 -9.64
C PHE A 246 -30.20 -27.01 -8.17
N GLU A 247 -29.36 -26.12 -7.70
CA GLU A 247 -29.38 -25.56 -6.35
C GLU A 247 -30.28 -24.30 -6.25
N ASP A 248 -30.87 -23.88 -7.36
CA ASP A 248 -31.72 -22.70 -7.49
C ASP A 248 -31.01 -21.39 -7.05
N LEU A 249 -29.73 -21.27 -7.42
CA LEU A 249 -28.87 -20.14 -7.09
C LEU A 249 -28.42 -19.38 -8.34
N ASN A 250 -28.28 -18.06 -8.23
CA ASN A 250 -27.54 -17.22 -9.16
C ASN A 250 -26.14 -17.00 -8.64
N LEU A 251 -25.14 -17.20 -9.51
CA LEU A 251 -23.72 -16.98 -9.18
C LEU A 251 -23.24 -15.64 -9.71
N TYR A 252 -22.75 -14.80 -8.83
CA TYR A 252 -22.08 -13.55 -9.15
C TYR A 252 -20.58 -13.75 -8.98
N ALA A 253 -19.82 -13.68 -10.06
CA ALA A 253 -18.37 -13.84 -10.02
C ALA A 253 -17.69 -12.55 -10.44
N ALA A 254 -16.67 -12.18 -9.71
CA ALA A 254 -15.84 -11.00 -9.95
C ALA A 254 -14.37 -11.36 -10.13
N LYS A 255 -13.68 -10.60 -10.95
CA LYS A 255 -12.23 -10.70 -11.13
C LYS A 255 -11.61 -9.32 -11.27
N GLN A 256 -10.43 -9.17 -10.70
CA GLN A 256 -9.59 -8.00 -10.83
C GLN A 256 -8.13 -8.44 -10.89
N PHE A 257 -7.29 -7.62 -11.47
CA PHE A 257 -5.86 -7.86 -11.53
C PHE A 257 -5.14 -6.81 -10.72
N ALA A 258 -4.10 -7.22 -10.00
CA ALA A 258 -3.29 -6.32 -9.19
C ALA A 258 -1.81 -6.68 -9.23
N TYR A 259 -0.98 -5.66 -9.15
CA TYR A 259 0.46 -5.78 -8.97
C TYR A 259 0.90 -4.81 -7.87
N GLY A 260 1.81 -5.25 -7.02
CA GLY A 260 2.40 -4.40 -6.00
C GLY A 260 3.83 -4.81 -5.72
N LYS A 261 4.74 -3.82 -5.70
CA LYS A 261 6.13 -4.02 -5.31
C LYS A 261 6.79 -2.69 -4.94
N ALA A 262 7.60 -2.70 -3.91
CA ALA A 262 8.44 -1.55 -3.59
C ALA A 262 9.57 -1.39 -4.63
N LYS A 263 9.91 -0.14 -4.96
CA LYS A 263 10.93 0.21 -5.96
C LYS A 263 12.34 -0.07 -5.48
N ASP A 264 12.56 0.01 -4.18
CA ASP A 264 13.82 -0.30 -3.51
C ASP A 264 13.57 -0.73 -2.06
N GLU A 265 14.61 -1.29 -1.43
CA GLU A 265 14.53 -1.82 -0.06
C GLU A 265 14.11 -0.76 0.96
N LYS A 266 14.57 0.49 0.78
CA LYS A 266 14.30 1.59 1.71
C LYS A 266 12.99 2.33 1.47
N ALA A 267 12.12 1.81 0.59
CA ALA A 267 10.79 2.34 0.37
C ALA A 267 9.85 2.08 1.57
N ALA A 268 10.11 0.99 2.31
CA ALA A 268 9.38 0.65 3.54
C ALA A 268 10.33 0.06 4.58
N ALA A 269 10.00 0.24 5.86
CA ALA A 269 10.69 -0.34 7.01
C ALA A 269 9.67 -0.90 8.02
N VAL A 270 10.04 -1.96 8.72
CA VAL A 270 9.24 -2.63 9.75
C VAL A 270 9.92 -2.42 11.10
#